data_42ab2b46feb6084a3c9ea77797523dd8
#
_entry.id   42ab2b46feb6084a3c9ea77797523dd8
#
_cell.length_a   1.000
_cell.length_b   1.000
_cell.length_c   1.000
_cell.angle_alpha   90.00
_cell.angle_beta   90.00
_cell.angle_gamma   90.00
#
_symmetry.space_group_name_H-M   'P 1'
#
loop_
_entity.id
_entity.type
_entity.pdbx_description
1 polymer ?
#
loop_
_entity_poly.entity_id
_entity_poly.type
_entity_poly.pdbx_seq_one_letter_code
_entity_poly.pdbx_strand_id
1 'polypeptide(L)'
;MATQTAHVVVIGGGPAGSTVSTLAAQRGLKVKLYEREVFPRFHIGESLIPETYWVFQRLKMLDRMKASPFVKKYSVQFVNAAGKESAPFYFHDNKPHECSQTWQVARSEFDQMLLQNAREHGVEAEEGVRHGLLTGPSGTAGRGRGRRGPGGSCCR
;
A
#
# COMPACT_ATOMS: atom_id res chain seq x y z
N MET A 1 30.55 -4.18 -13.64
CA MET A 1 29.11 -3.90 -13.43
C MET A 1 28.95 -2.46 -12.97
N ALA A 2 28.14 -1.65 -13.64
CA ALA A 2 27.92 -0.27 -13.22
C ALA A 2 27.16 -0.24 -11.88
N THR A 3 27.71 0.45 -10.89
CA THR A 3 27.05 0.65 -9.60
C THR A 3 25.85 1.58 -9.81
N GLN A 4 24.65 1.05 -9.76
CA GLN A 4 23.44 1.87 -9.81
C GLN A 4 23.21 2.49 -8.44
N THR A 5 23.31 3.81 -8.35
CA THR A 5 23.07 4.55 -7.11
C THR A 5 21.61 5.01 -7.05
N ALA A 6 20.91 4.67 -5.99
CA ALA A 6 19.61 5.22 -5.64
C ALA A 6 19.75 6.11 -4.40
N HIS A 7 18.94 7.19 -4.31
CA HIS A 7 18.85 7.99 -3.09
C HIS A 7 17.98 7.30 -2.04
N VAL A 8 16.97 6.57 -2.51
CA VAL A 8 16.01 5.86 -1.65
C VAL A 8 15.77 4.46 -2.20
N VAL A 9 15.82 3.47 -1.33
CA VAL A 9 15.40 2.10 -1.64
C VAL A 9 14.18 1.76 -0.80
N VAL A 10 13.11 1.30 -1.46
CA VAL A 10 11.86 0.91 -0.83
C VAL A 10 11.66 -0.59 -1.00
N ILE A 11 11.30 -1.28 0.07
CA ILE A 11 10.98 -2.70 0.05
C ILE A 11 9.49 -2.89 0.31
N GLY A 12 8.79 -3.45 -0.66
CA GLY A 12 7.35 -3.66 -0.68
C GLY A 12 6.62 -2.64 -1.55
N GLY A 13 5.90 -3.14 -2.57
CA GLY A 13 5.14 -2.35 -3.56
C GLY A 13 3.67 -2.14 -3.20
N GLY A 14 3.25 -2.45 -1.97
CA GLY A 14 1.89 -2.19 -1.50
C GLY A 14 1.59 -0.70 -1.34
N PRO A 15 0.40 -0.32 -0.83
CA PRO A 15 -0.03 1.09 -0.78
C PRO A 15 0.96 2.03 -0.11
N ALA A 16 1.59 1.62 0.99
CA ALA A 16 2.57 2.46 1.69
C ALA A 16 3.85 2.68 0.87
N GLY A 17 4.43 1.57 0.34
CA GLY A 17 5.66 1.64 -0.44
C GLY A 17 5.50 2.41 -1.75
N SER A 18 4.42 2.16 -2.50
CA SER A 18 4.13 2.90 -3.72
C SER A 18 3.87 4.39 -3.45
N THR A 19 3.17 4.71 -2.34
CA THR A 19 2.92 6.10 -1.93
C THR A 19 4.23 6.84 -1.61
N VAL A 20 5.06 6.29 -0.72
CA VAL A 20 6.30 6.95 -0.32
C VAL A 20 7.26 7.07 -1.49
N SER A 21 7.34 6.06 -2.35
CA SER A 21 8.17 6.07 -3.55
C SER A 21 7.77 7.18 -4.51
N THR A 22 6.46 7.30 -4.78
CA THR A 22 5.93 8.39 -5.63
C THR A 22 6.26 9.76 -5.06
N LEU A 23 6.02 9.98 -3.77
CA LEU A 23 6.29 11.27 -3.13
C LEU A 23 7.77 11.62 -3.07
N ALA A 24 8.65 10.64 -2.94
CA ALA A 24 10.10 10.84 -2.99
C ALA A 24 10.56 11.19 -4.42
N ALA A 25 10.05 10.47 -5.42
CA ALA A 25 10.35 10.74 -6.82
C ALA A 25 9.85 12.13 -7.27
N GLN A 26 8.67 12.55 -6.82
CA GLN A 26 8.15 13.90 -7.06
C GLN A 26 9.04 15.01 -6.49
N ARG A 27 9.92 14.71 -5.53
CA ARG A 27 10.93 15.61 -4.98
C ARG A 27 12.28 15.50 -5.67
N GLY A 28 12.35 14.80 -6.80
CA GLY A 28 13.59 14.65 -7.59
C GLY A 28 14.56 13.59 -7.05
N LEU A 29 14.14 12.75 -6.11
CA LEU A 29 14.97 11.67 -5.61
C LEU A 29 14.95 10.48 -6.58
N LYS A 30 16.09 9.82 -6.78
CA LYS A 30 16.18 8.54 -7.48
C LYS A 30 15.69 7.45 -6.54
N VAL A 31 14.58 6.81 -6.88
CA VAL A 31 13.94 5.79 -6.05
C VAL A 31 13.96 4.44 -6.74
N LYS A 32 14.42 3.41 -6.03
CA LYS A 32 14.24 2.02 -6.40
C LYS A 32 13.25 1.35 -5.45
N LEU A 33 12.26 0.69 -6.02
CA LEU A 33 11.27 -0.08 -5.27
C LEU A 33 11.37 -1.55 -5.67
N TYR A 34 11.40 -2.41 -4.68
CA TYR A 34 11.43 -3.85 -4.86
C TYR A 34 10.20 -4.50 -4.24
N GLU A 35 9.49 -5.31 -5.01
CA GLU A 35 8.34 -6.07 -4.56
C GLU A 35 8.57 -7.56 -4.80
N ARG A 36 8.25 -8.41 -3.82
CA ARG A 36 8.45 -9.85 -3.92
C ARG A 36 7.43 -10.57 -4.80
N GLU A 37 6.24 -10.00 -4.91
CA GLU A 37 5.15 -10.56 -5.68
C GLU A 37 4.99 -9.81 -7.00
N VAL A 38 4.36 -10.45 -7.99
CA VAL A 38 3.99 -9.82 -9.26
C VAL A 38 2.53 -9.39 -9.16
N PHE A 39 2.24 -8.14 -9.53
CA PHE A 39 0.88 -7.63 -9.56
C PHE A 39 0.15 -8.02 -10.87
N PRO A 40 -1.19 -8.19 -10.82
CA PRO A 40 -2.08 -8.05 -9.66
C PRO A 40 -1.96 -9.22 -8.68
N ARG A 41 -2.02 -8.94 -7.37
CA ARG A 41 -1.97 -9.96 -6.32
C ARG A 41 -3.07 -9.77 -5.29
N PHE A 42 -3.55 -10.87 -4.70
CA PHE A 42 -4.56 -10.82 -3.66
C PHE A 42 -4.00 -10.21 -2.37
N HIS A 43 -4.78 -9.32 -1.77
CA HIS A 43 -4.52 -8.78 -0.44
C HIS A 43 -5.82 -8.40 0.26
N ILE A 44 -5.84 -8.42 1.59
CA ILE A 44 -6.98 -7.98 2.40
C ILE A 44 -6.81 -6.50 2.78
N GLY A 45 -7.90 -5.84 3.13
CA GLY A 45 -7.90 -4.43 3.55
C GLY A 45 -8.36 -3.49 2.44
N GLU A 46 -9.63 -3.62 2.08
CA GLU A 46 -10.24 -3.00 0.90
C GLU A 46 -10.94 -1.67 1.20
N SER A 47 -11.23 -1.40 2.48
CA SER A 47 -11.99 -0.23 2.88
C SER A 47 -11.09 0.96 3.15
N LEU A 48 -11.18 1.99 2.31
CA LEU A 48 -10.47 3.25 2.49
C LEU A 48 -11.23 4.19 3.43
N ILE A 49 -10.48 5.07 4.11
CA ILE A 49 -11.04 6.13 4.94
C ILE A 49 -11.08 7.45 4.15
N PRO A 50 -11.95 8.41 4.51
CA PRO A 50 -12.06 9.70 3.85
C PRO A 50 -10.73 10.46 3.69
N GLU A 51 -9.86 10.40 4.68
CA GLU A 51 -8.58 11.11 4.67
C GLU A 51 -7.60 10.65 3.56
N THR A 52 -7.84 9.48 2.94
CA THR A 52 -7.07 9.04 1.75
C THR A 52 -7.24 9.97 0.55
N TYR A 53 -8.30 10.80 0.50
CA TYR A 53 -8.50 11.82 -0.50
C TYR A 53 -7.27 12.72 -0.66
N TRP A 54 -6.71 13.21 0.45
CA TRP A 54 -5.55 14.10 0.44
C TRP A 54 -4.27 13.41 -0.03
N VAL A 55 -4.16 12.11 0.24
CA VAL A 55 -3.06 11.30 -0.27
C VAL A 55 -3.18 11.19 -1.79
N PHE A 56 -4.34 10.84 -2.32
CA PHE A 56 -4.56 10.75 -3.77
C PHE A 56 -4.35 12.07 -4.50
N GLN A 57 -4.75 13.19 -3.88
CA GLN A 57 -4.48 14.51 -4.43
C GLN A 57 -2.98 14.76 -4.56
N ARG A 58 -2.19 14.47 -3.53
CA ARG A 58 -0.72 14.60 -3.56
C ARG A 58 -0.05 13.67 -4.57
N LEU A 59 -0.59 12.47 -4.71
CA LEU A 59 -0.10 11.48 -5.68
C LEU A 59 -0.53 11.79 -7.13
N LYS A 60 -1.35 12.83 -7.35
CA LYS A 60 -2.00 13.14 -8.64
C LYS A 60 -2.84 11.99 -9.18
N MET A 61 -3.45 11.21 -8.28
CA MET A 61 -4.28 10.04 -8.59
C MET A 61 -5.78 10.27 -8.40
N LEU A 62 -6.18 11.44 -7.89
CA LEU A 62 -7.57 11.66 -7.50
C LEU A 62 -8.56 11.46 -8.66
N ASP A 63 -8.23 11.98 -9.85
CA ASP A 63 -9.09 11.84 -11.04
C ASP A 63 -9.17 10.37 -11.49
N ARG A 64 -8.05 9.63 -11.41
CA ARG A 64 -8.02 8.18 -11.68
C ARG A 64 -8.90 7.41 -10.69
N MET A 65 -8.88 7.77 -9.41
CA MET A 65 -9.76 7.18 -8.39
C MET A 65 -11.23 7.51 -8.66
N LYS A 66 -11.56 8.74 -9.04
CA LYS A 66 -12.93 9.15 -9.39
C LYS A 66 -13.48 8.42 -10.61
N ALA A 67 -12.63 8.15 -11.60
CA ALA A 67 -12.97 7.42 -12.82
C ALA A 67 -12.94 5.89 -12.67
N SER A 68 -12.43 5.38 -11.55
CA SER A 68 -12.31 3.94 -11.31
C SER A 68 -13.68 3.27 -11.11
N PRO A 69 -13.79 1.95 -11.36
CA PRO A 69 -15.00 1.18 -11.09
C PRO A 69 -15.16 0.84 -9.61
N PHE A 70 -14.30 1.30 -8.74
CA PHE A 70 -14.36 1.00 -7.31
C PHE A 70 -15.64 1.54 -6.67
N VAL A 71 -16.22 0.74 -5.78
CA VAL A 71 -17.46 1.10 -5.09
C VAL A 71 -17.25 2.35 -4.23
N LYS A 72 -18.08 3.36 -4.42
CA LYS A 72 -18.08 4.58 -3.61
C LYS A 72 -18.67 4.31 -2.23
N LYS A 73 -18.03 4.83 -1.22
CA LYS A 73 -18.38 4.64 0.18
C LYS A 73 -18.60 5.99 0.84
N TYR A 74 -19.76 6.14 1.52
CA TYR A 74 -20.20 7.40 2.11
C TYR A 74 -20.41 7.32 3.63
N SER A 75 -20.47 6.09 4.17
CA SER A 75 -20.77 5.86 5.58
C SER A 75 -20.13 4.59 6.09
N VAL A 76 -20.16 4.40 7.40
CA VAL A 76 -19.90 3.13 8.08
C VAL A 76 -21.06 2.82 9.04
N GLN A 77 -21.31 1.56 9.24
CA GLN A 77 -22.27 1.05 10.24
C GLN A 77 -21.58 -0.03 11.06
N PHE A 78 -21.87 -0.07 12.33
CA PHE A 78 -21.29 -1.04 13.25
C PHE A 78 -22.35 -2.03 13.70
N VAL A 79 -21.97 -3.30 13.78
CA VAL A 79 -22.80 -4.38 14.33
C VAL A 79 -22.05 -4.96 15.52
N ASN A 80 -22.69 -5.04 16.68
CA ASN A 80 -22.08 -5.64 17.86
C ASN A 80 -22.22 -7.18 17.86
N ALA A 81 -21.59 -7.84 18.84
CA ALA A 81 -21.60 -9.29 18.95
C ALA A 81 -23.01 -9.90 19.15
N ALA A 82 -23.98 -9.10 19.63
CA ALA A 82 -25.38 -9.53 19.78
C ALA A 82 -26.22 -9.25 18.52
N GLY A 83 -25.61 -8.83 17.41
CA GLY A 83 -26.30 -8.53 16.17
C GLY A 83 -27.03 -7.17 16.15
N LYS A 84 -26.86 -6.33 17.17
CA LYS A 84 -27.48 -5.01 17.20
C LYS A 84 -26.68 -4.05 16.34
N GLU A 85 -27.36 -3.39 15.41
CA GLU A 85 -26.81 -2.40 14.50
C GLU A 85 -26.83 -1.00 15.09
N SER A 86 -25.78 -0.21 14.81
CA SER A 86 -25.79 1.23 15.04
C SER A 86 -26.58 1.95 13.96
N ALA A 87 -26.93 3.23 14.18
CA ALA A 87 -27.27 4.11 13.09
C ALA A 87 -26.05 4.22 12.13
N PRO A 88 -26.29 4.41 10.81
CA PRO A 88 -25.20 4.73 9.87
C PRO A 88 -24.50 6.03 10.26
N PHE A 89 -23.17 5.99 10.26
CA PHE A 89 -22.35 7.19 10.46
C PHE A 89 -21.95 7.72 9.07
N TYR A 90 -22.62 8.79 8.63
CA TYR A 90 -22.30 9.42 7.34
C TYR A 90 -21.11 10.35 7.50
N PHE A 91 -20.12 10.20 6.63
CA PHE A 91 -18.89 11.01 6.69
C PHE A 91 -19.15 12.48 6.40
N HIS A 92 -20.13 12.78 5.53
CA HIS A 92 -20.49 14.14 5.14
C HIS A 92 -21.08 14.95 6.28
N ASP A 93 -21.81 14.33 7.20
CA ASP A 93 -22.42 15.01 8.35
C ASP A 93 -21.36 15.63 9.28
N ASN A 94 -20.18 15.02 9.33
CA ASN A 94 -19.06 15.52 10.13
C ASN A 94 -18.12 16.45 9.35
N LYS A 95 -18.04 16.30 8.05
CA LYS A 95 -17.16 17.09 7.18
C LYS A 95 -17.82 17.26 5.81
N PRO A 96 -18.57 18.35 5.60
CA PRO A 96 -19.27 18.62 4.34
C PRO A 96 -18.28 19.05 3.25
N HIS A 97 -17.48 18.10 2.77
CA HIS A 97 -16.46 18.28 1.76
C HIS A 97 -16.41 17.06 0.84
N GLU A 98 -15.92 17.19 -0.38
CA GLU A 98 -15.76 16.11 -1.34
C GLU A 98 -14.94 14.91 -0.79
N CYS A 99 -14.00 15.17 0.11
CA CYS A 99 -13.22 14.12 0.76
C CYS A 99 -14.06 13.15 1.60
N SER A 100 -15.29 13.50 1.94
CA SER A 100 -16.21 12.61 2.68
C SER A 100 -16.75 11.45 1.85
N GLN A 101 -16.55 11.46 0.53
CA GLN A 101 -16.72 10.27 -0.30
C GLN A 101 -15.38 9.55 -0.40
N THR A 102 -15.36 8.28 -0.07
CA THR A 102 -14.20 7.39 -0.21
C THR A 102 -14.55 6.15 -1.04
N TRP A 103 -13.72 5.10 -1.01
CA TRP A 103 -13.90 3.92 -1.84
C TRP A 103 -13.73 2.62 -1.06
N GLN A 104 -14.43 1.60 -1.53
CA GLN A 104 -14.13 0.21 -1.28
C GLN A 104 -13.39 -0.31 -2.52
N VAL A 105 -12.17 -0.77 -2.35
CA VAL A 105 -11.28 -1.11 -3.47
C VAL A 105 -10.97 -2.61 -3.53
N ALA A 106 -10.86 -3.15 -4.73
CA ALA A 106 -10.20 -4.43 -4.94
C ALA A 106 -8.69 -4.22 -4.82
N ARG A 107 -8.06 -4.74 -3.76
CA ARG A 107 -6.66 -4.49 -3.44
C ARG A 107 -5.69 -4.92 -4.55
N SER A 108 -6.00 -5.98 -5.29
CA SER A 108 -5.20 -6.40 -6.45
C SER A 108 -5.07 -5.30 -7.50
N GLU A 109 -6.19 -4.68 -7.86
CA GLU A 109 -6.24 -3.61 -8.85
C GLU A 109 -5.73 -2.29 -8.29
N PHE A 110 -6.12 -1.98 -7.06
CA PHE A 110 -5.71 -0.75 -6.39
C PHE A 110 -4.21 -0.68 -6.14
N ASP A 111 -3.60 -1.76 -5.64
CA ASP A 111 -2.17 -1.83 -5.40
C ASP A 111 -1.38 -1.72 -6.73
N GLN A 112 -1.86 -2.39 -7.77
CA GLN A 112 -1.28 -2.27 -9.12
C GLN A 112 -1.37 -0.84 -9.66
N MET A 113 -2.50 -0.16 -9.48
CA MET A 113 -2.69 1.23 -9.88
C MET A 113 -1.72 2.17 -9.17
N LEU A 114 -1.49 1.97 -7.87
CA LEU A 114 -0.51 2.74 -7.08
C LEU A 114 0.93 2.50 -7.55
N LEU A 115 1.30 1.25 -7.81
CA LEU A 115 2.64 0.91 -8.30
C LEU A 115 2.88 1.49 -9.69
N GLN A 116 1.87 1.43 -10.56
CA GLN A 116 1.93 2.02 -11.89
C GLN A 116 2.09 3.55 -11.81
N ASN A 117 1.37 4.21 -10.91
CA ASN A 117 1.54 5.65 -10.66
C ASN A 117 2.97 5.98 -10.17
N ALA A 118 3.56 5.13 -9.35
CA ALA A 118 4.95 5.32 -8.92
C ALA A 118 5.93 5.25 -10.12
N ARG A 119 5.74 4.28 -11.02
CA ARG A 119 6.51 4.17 -12.27
C ARG A 119 6.37 5.40 -13.17
N GLU A 120 5.15 5.92 -13.32
CA GLU A 120 4.86 7.13 -14.09
C GLU A 120 5.57 8.37 -13.53
N HIS A 121 5.89 8.38 -12.25
CA HIS A 121 6.68 9.43 -11.59
C HIS A 121 8.20 9.14 -11.56
N GLY A 122 8.67 8.11 -12.27
CA GLY A 122 10.09 7.81 -12.43
C GLY A 122 10.68 6.88 -11.37
N VAL A 123 9.84 6.16 -10.61
CA VAL A 123 10.32 5.12 -9.70
C VAL A 123 10.74 3.88 -10.50
N GLU A 124 11.97 3.41 -10.29
CA GLU A 124 12.43 2.12 -10.79
C GLU A 124 11.85 1.00 -9.92
N ALA A 125 10.72 0.41 -10.33
CA ALA A 125 10.05 -0.63 -9.57
C ALA A 125 10.24 -2.01 -10.21
N GLU A 126 10.81 -2.94 -9.44
CA GLU A 126 11.05 -4.33 -9.80
C GLU A 126 10.12 -5.25 -9.00
N GLU A 127 9.38 -6.11 -9.69
CA GLU A 127 8.48 -7.12 -9.12
C GLU A 127 9.09 -8.51 -9.21
N GLY A 128 8.63 -9.44 -8.38
CA GLY A 128 9.14 -10.82 -8.34
C GLY A 128 10.50 -10.96 -7.63
N VAL A 129 10.98 -9.90 -6.98
CA VAL A 129 12.32 -9.85 -6.39
C VAL A 129 12.28 -10.17 -4.89
N ARG A 130 12.90 -11.25 -4.49
CA ARG A 130 13.12 -11.56 -3.07
C ARG A 130 14.50 -11.06 -2.66
N HIS A 131 14.56 -10.03 -1.81
CA HIS A 131 15.82 -9.56 -1.26
C HIS A 131 16.30 -10.46 -0.11
N GLY A 132 17.51 -11.01 -0.27
CA GLY A 132 18.35 -11.32 0.87
C GLY A 132 18.92 -10.00 1.42
N LEU A 133 19.20 -9.96 2.72
CA LEU A 133 19.86 -8.81 3.37
C LEU A 133 21.05 -8.33 2.52
N LEU A 134 20.99 -7.08 2.08
CA LEU A 134 22.14 -6.41 1.48
C LEU A 134 23.12 -6.09 2.63
N THR A 135 24.08 -6.96 2.85
CA THR A 135 25.22 -6.63 3.71
C THR A 135 26.15 -5.73 2.90
N GLY A 136 26.37 -4.51 3.38
CA GLY A 136 27.40 -3.63 2.84
C GLY A 136 28.80 -4.26 3.01
N PRO A 137 29.85 -3.75 2.33
CA PRO A 137 31.18 -4.35 2.25
C PRO A 137 31.94 -4.52 3.58
N SER A 138 31.34 -4.25 4.72
CA SER A 138 31.97 -4.36 6.04
C SER A 138 31.07 -5.02 7.12
N GLY A 139 30.05 -5.77 6.74
CA GLY A 139 29.17 -6.44 7.69
C GLY A 139 29.48 -7.94 7.82
N THR A 140 30.10 -8.36 8.91
CA THR A 140 30.16 -9.76 9.33
C THR A 140 28.75 -10.34 9.42
N ALA A 141 28.46 -11.33 8.59
CA ALA A 141 27.17 -12.02 8.55
C ALA A 141 26.85 -12.68 9.90
N GLY A 142 26.00 -12.07 10.69
CA GLY A 142 25.37 -12.73 11.82
C GLY A 142 24.42 -13.81 11.29
N ARG A 143 24.81 -15.08 11.37
CA ARG A 143 23.94 -16.20 11.09
C ARG A 143 22.85 -16.25 12.16
N GLY A 144 21.70 -15.66 11.90
CA GLY A 144 20.48 -15.89 12.64
C GLY A 144 20.04 -17.35 12.43
N ARG A 145 20.39 -18.23 13.37
CA ARG A 145 19.81 -19.58 13.44
C ARG A 145 18.34 -19.43 13.77
N GLY A 146 17.47 -19.59 12.79
CA GLY A 146 16.05 -19.81 13.00
C GLY A 146 15.86 -21.09 13.82
N ARG A 147 15.53 -20.94 15.09
CA ARG A 147 15.02 -22.03 15.91
C ARG A 147 13.64 -22.42 15.36
N ARG A 148 13.57 -23.58 14.73
CA ARG A 148 12.31 -24.30 14.56
C ARG A 148 11.88 -24.78 15.94
N GLY A 149 10.85 -24.20 16.51
CA GLY A 149 10.15 -24.77 17.66
C GLY A 149 9.26 -25.93 17.20
N PRO A 150 9.13 -26.99 17.98
CA PRO A 150 8.29 -28.13 17.65
C PRO A 150 6.82 -27.79 17.85
N GLY A 151 5.99 -28.42 17.04
CA GLY A 151 4.56 -28.29 16.87
C GLY A 151 3.73 -28.11 18.14
N GLY A 152 2.75 -27.22 18.03
CA GLY A 152 1.59 -27.13 18.86
C GLY A 152 0.34 -27.30 18.02
N SER A 153 -0.18 -28.51 17.99
CA SER A 153 -1.54 -28.83 17.57
C SER A 153 -2.52 -28.08 18.49
N CYS A 154 -3.44 -27.34 17.94
CA CYS A 154 -4.68 -26.99 18.64
C CYS A 154 -5.84 -27.11 17.67
N CYS A 155 -6.53 -28.24 17.77
CA CYS A 155 -7.93 -28.41 17.38
C CYS A 155 -8.83 -27.85 18.48
N ARG A 156 -9.81 -27.14 18.12
CA ARG A 156 -11.25 -27.10 18.42
C ARG A 156 -11.76 -25.69 18.45
#